data_ce1d54931a395f417e166305382ab325
#
_entry.id   ce1d54931a395f417e166305382ab325
#
_cell.length_a   1.000
_cell.length_b   1.000
_cell.length_c   1.000
_cell.angle_alpha   90.00
_cell.angle_beta   90.00
_cell.angle_gamma   90.00
#
_symmetry.space_group_name_H-M   'P 1'
#
loop_
_entity.id
_entity.type
_entity.pdbx_description
1 polymer ?
#
loop_
_entity_poly.entity_id
_entity_poly.type
_entity_poly.pdbx_seq_one_letter_code
_entity_poly.pdbx_strand_id
1 'polypeptide(L)'
;MNRFLVVLLAGLLFLGITHSTWSAEQEPAKEPASAKEAVKETPAPTYVGNEVCQACHPDQFQKFSQTQMGKIFLFNARNETEKRACENCHGPGSNHVAAGGGKGVGGLITFGKDSATPIKVQNEACLQCHQKGIQTYWNASPHANRGMGCVDCHRVMERTSDRYQLTKVGEKTPFFNRRPEIEVCGQCHLQRQAQLYRSSHMPLREGKLVCTSCHNPHGTPNPSQLKQTSINENCYTCHTERRGPFLWPHPPAFENCANCHEPHGTVNDRLLKVTDPRLCTQCHMSVQHPVNPRPPTSVFFFNRSCTNCHSQIHGSNHPSGQFFQR
;
A
#
# COMPACT_ATOMS: atom_id res chain seq x y z
N MET A 1 -43.46 -35.85 -21.03
CA MET A 1 -43.85 -37.26 -20.78
C MET A 1 -42.74 -37.85 -19.91
N ASN A 2 -43.17 -38.51 -18.78
CA ASN A 2 -42.45 -39.31 -17.77
C ASN A 2 -41.39 -38.54 -16.92
N ARG A 3 -41.65 -38.12 -15.73
CA ARG A 3 -42.05 -38.72 -14.42
C ARG A 3 -41.27 -40.00 -14.05
N PHE A 4 -40.31 -39.87 -13.12
CA PHE A 4 -40.04 -40.90 -12.11
C PHE A 4 -39.72 -40.25 -10.76
N LEU A 5 -40.65 -40.47 -9.85
CA LEU A 5 -40.62 -40.19 -8.44
C LEU A 5 -40.09 -41.47 -7.76
N VAL A 6 -39.06 -41.40 -6.96
CA VAL A 6 -38.67 -42.50 -6.07
C VAL A 6 -38.72 -42.02 -4.63
N VAL A 7 -39.72 -42.54 -3.93
CA VAL A 7 -39.89 -42.45 -2.47
C VAL A 7 -39.18 -43.66 -1.90
N LEU A 8 -38.27 -43.48 -0.94
CA LEU A 8 -37.76 -44.55 -0.09
C LEU A 8 -37.96 -44.18 1.38
N LEU A 9 -38.91 -44.89 1.98
CA LEU A 9 -39.10 -45.04 3.41
C LEU A 9 -37.92 -45.80 4.02
N ALA A 10 -37.35 -45.31 5.11
CA ALA A 10 -36.47 -46.08 5.95
C ALA A 10 -36.94 -46.00 7.42
N GLY A 11 -37.20 -47.11 7.99
CA GLY A 11 -37.82 -47.31 9.29
C GLY A 11 -36.91 -47.00 10.47
N LEU A 12 -37.56 -46.58 11.53
CA LEU A 12 -37.04 -46.43 12.87
C LEU A 12 -36.82 -47.80 13.52
N LEU A 13 -35.59 -48.13 13.89
CA LEU A 13 -35.29 -49.19 14.85
C LEU A 13 -34.88 -48.54 16.17
N PHE A 14 -35.76 -48.62 17.17
CA PHE A 14 -35.45 -48.32 18.56
C PHE A 14 -34.66 -49.51 19.16
N LEU A 15 -33.40 -49.30 19.50
CA LEU A 15 -32.62 -50.15 20.39
C LEU A 15 -32.47 -49.45 21.72
N GLY A 16 -33.14 -49.98 22.73
CA GLY A 16 -33.06 -49.59 24.11
C GLY A 16 -31.69 -49.94 24.69
N ILE A 17 -30.94 -48.93 25.14
CA ILE A 17 -29.70 -49.08 25.90
C ILE A 17 -30.05 -48.85 27.38
N THR A 18 -29.99 -49.91 28.17
CA THR A 18 -30.09 -49.89 29.63
C THR A 18 -28.84 -49.26 30.21
N HIS A 19 -29.00 -48.12 30.88
CA HIS A 19 -27.92 -47.48 31.64
C HIS A 19 -27.69 -48.22 32.95
N SER A 20 -26.59 -48.92 33.07
CA SER A 20 -26.02 -49.37 34.36
C SER A 20 -25.27 -48.19 34.97
N THR A 21 -25.78 -47.65 36.05
CA THR A 21 -25.09 -46.66 36.87
C THR A 21 -24.01 -47.37 37.69
N TRP A 22 -22.75 -47.16 37.28
CA TRP A 22 -21.60 -47.51 38.08
C TRP A 22 -21.15 -46.25 38.84
N SER A 23 -21.47 -46.21 40.14
CA SER A 23 -20.90 -45.23 41.05
C SER A 23 -19.44 -45.61 41.34
N ALA A 24 -18.51 -44.89 40.73
CA ALA A 24 -17.12 -44.93 41.15
C ALA A 24 -16.91 -43.85 42.21
N GLU A 25 -16.63 -44.29 43.42
CA GLU A 25 -16.17 -43.48 44.52
C GLU A 25 -14.78 -42.92 44.16
N GLN A 26 -14.69 -41.60 43.93
CA GLN A 26 -13.43 -40.92 43.70
C GLN A 26 -12.83 -40.55 45.07
N GLU A 27 -11.69 -41.15 45.41
CA GLU A 27 -10.82 -40.66 46.47
C GLU A 27 -10.35 -39.21 46.19
N PRO A 28 -10.28 -38.33 47.20
CA PRO A 28 -9.81 -36.96 46.98
C PRO A 28 -8.32 -36.99 46.65
N ALA A 29 -7.98 -36.54 45.41
CA ALA A 29 -6.61 -36.33 45.01
C ALA A 29 -5.95 -35.29 45.91
N LYS A 30 -4.82 -35.68 46.54
CA LYS A 30 -3.93 -34.77 47.28
C LYS A 30 -3.48 -33.67 46.32
N GLU A 31 -3.83 -32.41 46.64
CA GLU A 31 -3.27 -31.21 46.05
C GLU A 31 -1.77 -31.22 46.17
N PRO A 32 -1.00 -31.08 45.10
CA PRO A 32 0.42 -30.86 45.17
C PRO A 32 0.69 -29.49 45.82
N ALA A 33 1.46 -29.47 46.85
CA ALA A 33 1.91 -28.26 47.52
C ALA A 33 2.48 -27.28 46.50
N SER A 34 1.76 -26.17 46.25
CA SER A 34 2.20 -25.06 45.43
C SER A 34 3.50 -24.49 46.05
N ALA A 35 4.62 -24.87 45.44
CA ALA A 35 5.85 -24.09 45.62
C ALA A 35 5.59 -22.72 45.00
N LYS A 36 5.26 -21.73 45.81
CA LYS A 36 5.30 -20.32 45.43
C LYS A 36 6.78 -19.99 45.18
N GLU A 37 7.25 -20.24 43.93
CA GLU A 37 8.42 -19.54 43.46
C GLU A 37 8.09 -18.05 43.51
N ALA A 38 8.82 -17.34 44.33
CA ALA A 38 8.75 -15.90 44.44
C ALA A 38 9.16 -15.35 43.07
N VAL A 39 8.16 -14.97 42.25
CA VAL A 39 8.37 -14.16 41.06
C VAL A 39 9.06 -12.90 41.53
N LYS A 40 10.35 -12.82 41.27
CA LYS A 40 11.17 -11.64 41.55
C LYS A 40 10.58 -10.53 40.71
N GLU A 41 9.76 -9.67 41.33
CA GLU A 41 9.17 -8.51 40.62
C GLU A 41 10.33 -7.70 40.07
N THR A 42 10.46 -7.74 38.73
CA THR A 42 11.39 -6.89 38.03
C THR A 42 10.87 -5.46 38.19
N PRO A 43 11.65 -4.52 38.73
CA PRO A 43 11.18 -3.16 38.94
C PRO A 43 10.70 -2.57 37.62
N ALA A 44 9.65 -1.73 37.69
CA ALA A 44 9.10 -1.07 36.50
C ALA A 44 10.21 -0.32 35.75
N PRO A 45 10.32 -0.47 34.41
CA PRO A 45 11.41 0.13 33.67
C PRO A 45 11.31 1.67 33.70
N THR A 46 12.46 2.32 33.85
CA THR A 46 12.61 3.78 33.90
C THR A 46 13.47 4.29 32.77
N TYR A 47 13.32 5.58 32.43
CA TYR A 47 14.14 6.25 31.44
C TYR A 47 15.53 6.54 31.97
N VAL A 48 16.58 6.26 31.18
CA VAL A 48 18.00 6.40 31.59
C VAL A 48 18.73 7.53 30.85
N GLY A 49 18.17 8.05 29.79
CA GLY A 49 18.75 9.16 29.01
C GLY A 49 19.68 8.73 27.87
N ASN A 50 19.92 9.67 26.95
CA ASN A 50 20.64 9.42 25.71
C ASN A 50 22.12 9.13 25.88
N GLU A 51 22.76 9.72 26.91
CA GLU A 51 24.16 9.54 27.20
C GLU A 51 24.47 8.08 27.53
N VAL A 52 23.57 7.41 28.24
CA VAL A 52 23.69 5.99 28.58
C VAL A 52 23.57 5.13 27.29
N CYS A 53 22.64 5.46 26.41
CA CYS A 53 22.49 4.77 25.14
C CYS A 53 23.73 4.96 24.24
N GLN A 54 24.23 6.19 24.14
CA GLN A 54 25.40 6.55 23.33
C GLN A 54 26.66 5.83 23.77
N ALA A 55 26.84 5.60 25.07
CA ALA A 55 28.02 4.95 25.60
C ALA A 55 28.24 3.54 25.03
N CYS A 56 27.15 2.80 24.78
CA CYS A 56 27.22 1.45 24.21
C CYS A 56 26.86 1.42 22.70
N HIS A 57 26.12 2.43 22.19
CA HIS A 57 25.66 2.51 20.80
C HIS A 57 26.16 3.77 20.06
N PRO A 58 27.47 4.08 20.03
CA PRO A 58 28.00 5.31 19.43
C PRO A 58 27.71 5.41 17.91
N ASP A 59 27.80 4.30 17.18
CA ASP A 59 27.55 4.28 15.75
C ASP A 59 26.08 4.57 15.40
N GLN A 60 25.15 4.00 16.16
CA GLN A 60 23.72 4.24 15.99
C GLN A 60 23.37 5.70 16.32
N PHE A 61 23.96 6.22 17.39
CA PHE A 61 23.81 7.63 17.77
C PHE A 61 24.31 8.56 16.65
N GLN A 62 25.50 8.30 16.12
CA GLN A 62 26.09 9.09 15.03
C GLN A 62 25.21 9.05 13.76
N LYS A 63 24.74 7.86 13.35
CA LYS A 63 23.86 7.74 12.19
C LYS A 63 22.54 8.45 12.38
N PHE A 64 21.91 8.27 13.55
CA PHE A 64 20.66 8.91 13.90
C PHE A 64 20.78 10.43 13.94
N SER A 65 21.86 10.98 14.49
CA SER A 65 22.10 12.43 14.57
C SER A 65 22.09 13.14 13.21
N GLN A 66 22.38 12.42 12.12
CA GLN A 66 22.35 12.94 10.76
C GLN A 66 20.94 12.97 10.15
N THR A 67 19.99 12.27 10.73
CA THR A 67 18.60 12.25 10.27
C THR A 67 17.83 13.48 10.70
N GLN A 68 16.71 13.78 10.03
CA GLN A 68 15.86 14.90 10.43
C GLN A 68 15.29 14.71 11.85
N MET A 69 14.85 13.48 12.18
CA MET A 69 14.35 13.18 13.53
C MET A 69 15.46 13.26 14.58
N GLY A 70 16.63 12.73 14.26
CA GLY A 70 17.79 12.83 15.17
C GLY A 70 18.18 14.26 15.47
N LYS A 71 18.19 15.14 14.48
CA LYS A 71 18.46 16.57 14.68
C LYS A 71 17.46 17.24 15.62
N ILE A 72 16.19 16.85 15.55
CA ILE A 72 15.15 17.38 16.43
C ILE A 72 15.34 16.78 17.84
N PHE A 73 15.35 15.48 17.97
CA PHE A 73 15.28 14.79 19.25
C PHE A 73 16.55 14.91 20.08
N LEU A 74 17.73 14.91 19.44
CA LEU A 74 19.01 15.00 20.15
C LEU A 74 19.44 16.44 20.45
N PHE A 75 19.10 17.40 19.58
CA PHE A 75 19.68 18.74 19.68
C PHE A 75 18.64 19.87 19.76
N ASN A 76 17.41 19.64 19.30
CA ASN A 76 16.39 20.69 19.21
C ASN A 76 15.03 20.21 19.73
N ALA A 77 15.02 19.41 20.80
CA ALA A 77 13.80 18.89 21.39
C ALA A 77 12.89 20.00 21.92
N ARG A 78 11.62 19.98 21.54
CA ARG A 78 10.64 21.04 21.81
C ARG A 78 9.79 20.75 23.05
N ASN A 79 9.80 19.50 23.51
CA ASN A 79 9.01 19.03 24.65
C ASN A 79 9.67 17.84 25.32
N GLU A 80 9.16 17.44 26.50
CA GLU A 80 9.73 16.35 27.29
C GLU A 80 9.70 14.99 26.59
N THR A 81 8.70 14.76 25.72
CA THR A 81 8.62 13.53 24.93
C THR A 81 9.77 13.47 23.92
N GLU A 82 10.05 14.56 23.21
CA GLU A 82 11.16 14.62 22.26
C GLU A 82 12.53 14.51 22.92
N LYS A 83 12.69 15.04 24.17
CA LYS A 83 13.93 14.94 24.95
C LYS A 83 14.31 13.49 25.31
N ARG A 84 13.36 12.57 25.37
CA ARG A 84 13.64 11.14 25.59
C ARG A 84 14.42 10.51 24.44
N ALA A 85 14.45 11.12 23.28
CA ALA A 85 15.15 10.76 22.05
C ALA A 85 15.09 9.25 21.72
N CYS A 86 16.14 8.47 22.01
CA CYS A 86 16.15 7.03 21.74
C CYS A 86 14.98 6.31 22.42
N GLU A 87 14.75 6.62 23.67
CA GLU A 87 13.74 5.98 24.52
C GLU A 87 12.31 6.39 24.15
N ASN A 88 12.13 7.46 23.36
CA ASN A 88 10.81 7.84 22.86
C ASN A 88 10.23 6.79 21.90
N CYS A 89 11.10 6.11 21.16
CA CYS A 89 10.72 5.06 20.21
C CYS A 89 10.93 3.66 20.76
N HIS A 90 12.03 3.46 21.50
CA HIS A 90 12.42 2.14 22.01
C HIS A 90 11.84 1.82 23.38
N GLY A 91 11.29 2.79 24.09
CA GLY A 91 10.81 2.64 25.47
C GLY A 91 11.93 2.79 26.52
N PRO A 92 11.59 2.70 27.83
CA PRO A 92 12.52 2.93 28.93
C PRO A 92 13.62 1.87 28.99
N GLY A 93 14.89 2.33 29.07
CA GLY A 93 16.07 1.51 28.88
C GLY A 93 16.67 0.88 30.15
N SER A 94 16.16 1.18 31.36
CA SER A 94 16.81 0.75 32.59
C SER A 94 17.02 -0.76 32.68
N ASN A 95 16.03 -1.57 32.33
CA ASN A 95 16.12 -3.02 32.37
C ASN A 95 17.10 -3.59 31.34
N HIS A 96 17.18 -2.96 30.16
CA HIS A 96 18.15 -3.31 29.13
C HIS A 96 19.58 -3.07 29.58
N VAL A 97 19.84 -1.91 30.22
CA VAL A 97 21.15 -1.55 30.75
C VAL A 97 21.53 -2.46 31.92
N ALA A 98 20.59 -2.71 32.83
CA ALA A 98 20.82 -3.59 33.97
C ALA A 98 21.13 -5.04 33.56
N ALA A 99 20.58 -5.50 32.44
CA ALA A 99 20.86 -6.82 31.88
C ALA A 99 22.16 -6.89 31.07
N GLY A 100 22.91 -5.81 30.94
CA GLY A 100 24.13 -5.76 30.13
C GLY A 100 23.91 -5.65 28.65
N GLY A 101 22.71 -5.29 28.21
CA GLY A 101 22.35 -5.13 26.77
C GLY A 101 21.84 -6.42 26.13
N GLY A 102 21.84 -6.44 24.82
CA GLY A 102 21.37 -7.56 23.97
C GLY A 102 20.10 -7.25 23.17
N LYS A 103 19.97 -7.83 21.97
CA LYS A 103 18.82 -7.60 21.09
C LYS A 103 17.54 -8.15 21.75
N GLY A 104 16.55 -7.29 21.98
CA GLY A 104 15.27 -7.68 22.59
C GLY A 104 15.30 -7.92 24.09
N VAL A 105 16.44 -7.71 24.76
CA VAL A 105 16.58 -7.87 26.19
C VAL A 105 16.09 -6.61 26.91
N GLY A 106 15.44 -6.78 28.07
CA GLY A 106 14.99 -5.68 28.93
C GLY A 106 13.70 -4.99 28.44
N GLY A 107 12.97 -5.56 27.47
CA GLY A 107 11.65 -5.09 27.05
C GLY A 107 11.66 -3.90 26.08
N LEU A 108 12.83 -3.53 25.52
CA LEU A 108 12.90 -2.48 24.52
C LEU A 108 12.13 -2.87 23.23
N ILE A 109 11.42 -1.91 22.67
CA ILE A 109 10.79 -2.04 21.36
C ILE A 109 11.89 -2.15 20.30
N THR A 110 11.89 -3.26 19.57
CA THR A 110 12.77 -3.46 18.43
C THR A 110 11.96 -3.38 17.14
N PHE A 111 12.60 -2.91 16.06
CA PHE A 111 11.93 -2.62 14.79
C PHE A 111 12.43 -3.54 13.68
N GLY A 112 11.53 -3.84 12.72
CA GLY A 112 11.79 -4.67 11.55
C GLY A 112 10.98 -5.96 11.53
N LYS A 113 11.03 -6.66 10.39
CA LYS A 113 10.26 -7.90 10.16
C LYS A 113 10.69 -9.05 11.08
N ASP A 114 11.98 -9.10 11.40
CA ASP A 114 12.57 -10.14 12.26
C ASP A 114 12.56 -9.74 13.75
N SER A 115 11.79 -8.71 14.10
CA SER A 115 11.65 -8.26 15.47
C SER A 115 10.63 -9.13 16.22
N ALA A 116 10.94 -9.47 17.49
CA ALA A 116 9.98 -10.09 18.39
C ALA A 116 8.84 -9.13 18.81
N THR A 117 9.03 -7.81 18.64
CA THR A 117 8.00 -6.82 18.93
C THR A 117 6.90 -6.89 17.90
N PRO A 118 5.62 -7.03 18.29
CA PRO A 118 4.51 -7.05 17.34
C PRO A 118 4.46 -5.78 16.48
N ILE A 119 4.12 -5.92 15.19
CA ILE A 119 4.06 -4.79 14.25
C ILE A 119 3.16 -3.65 14.75
N LYS A 120 2.06 -4.00 15.40
CA LYS A 120 1.17 -2.99 16.00
C LYS A 120 1.91 -2.10 17.00
N VAL A 121 2.69 -2.68 17.89
CA VAL A 121 3.48 -1.94 18.90
C VAL A 121 4.57 -1.10 18.21
N GLN A 122 5.25 -1.68 17.20
CA GLN A 122 6.22 -0.92 16.40
C GLN A 122 5.59 0.31 15.74
N ASN A 123 4.40 0.17 15.16
CA ASN A 123 3.68 1.26 14.51
C ASN A 123 3.19 2.30 15.52
N GLU A 124 2.70 1.88 16.68
CA GLU A 124 2.25 2.77 17.75
C GLU A 124 3.37 3.71 18.23
N ALA A 125 4.61 3.24 18.27
CA ALA A 125 5.76 4.08 18.57
C ALA A 125 5.93 5.27 17.60
N CYS A 126 5.53 5.12 16.35
CA CYS A 126 5.53 6.20 15.36
C CYS A 126 4.24 7.03 15.45
N LEU A 127 3.10 6.36 15.58
CA LEU A 127 1.78 6.97 15.55
C LEU A 127 1.49 7.85 16.78
N GLN A 128 2.22 7.72 17.88
CA GLN A 128 2.10 8.68 18.99
C GLN A 128 2.29 10.15 18.54
N CYS A 129 3.01 10.37 17.44
CA CYS A 129 3.23 11.70 16.85
C CYS A 129 2.69 11.82 15.41
N HIS A 130 2.79 10.77 14.61
CA HIS A 130 2.44 10.75 13.19
C HIS A 130 0.98 10.31 12.93
N GLN A 131 -0.01 11.01 13.50
CA GLN A 131 -1.44 10.70 13.37
C GLN A 131 -2.19 11.63 12.42
N LYS A 132 -1.59 12.74 12.00
CA LYS A 132 -2.27 13.82 11.26
C LYS A 132 -1.74 13.92 9.83
N GLY A 133 -2.49 14.61 8.99
CA GLY A 133 -2.11 14.85 7.60
C GLY A 133 -2.22 13.60 6.75
N ILE A 134 -1.18 13.25 6.02
CA ILE A 134 -1.20 12.12 5.08
C ILE A 134 -1.29 10.75 5.77
N GLN A 135 -1.02 10.64 7.07
CA GLN A 135 -1.09 9.42 7.86
C GLN A 135 -2.46 9.17 8.51
N THR A 136 -3.39 10.11 8.43
CA THR A 136 -4.70 10.06 9.11
C THR A 136 -5.45 8.74 8.89
N TYR A 137 -5.35 8.16 7.72
CA TYR A 137 -6.04 6.92 7.35
C TYR A 137 -5.20 5.66 7.51
N TRP A 138 -4.02 5.73 8.16
CA TRP A 138 -3.11 4.58 8.26
C TRP A 138 -3.80 3.33 8.79
N ASN A 139 -4.50 3.41 9.92
CA ASN A 139 -5.13 2.25 10.56
C ASN A 139 -6.22 1.57 9.71
N ALA A 140 -6.81 2.29 8.77
CA ALA A 140 -7.80 1.76 7.82
C ALA A 140 -7.16 1.43 6.45
N SER A 141 -5.85 1.64 6.28
CA SER A 141 -5.18 1.44 5.00
C SER A 141 -5.02 -0.04 4.67
N PRO A 142 -5.02 -0.41 3.38
CA PRO A 142 -4.69 -1.76 2.95
C PRO A 142 -3.31 -2.23 3.40
N HIS A 143 -2.33 -1.33 3.57
CA HIS A 143 -1.01 -1.67 4.06
C HIS A 143 -1.04 -2.07 5.54
N ALA A 144 -1.66 -1.27 6.39
CA ALA A 144 -1.82 -1.60 7.81
C ALA A 144 -2.60 -2.90 8.02
N ASN A 145 -3.70 -3.10 7.26
CA ASN A 145 -4.53 -4.30 7.33
C ASN A 145 -3.80 -5.58 6.89
N ARG A 146 -2.70 -5.45 6.15
CA ARG A 146 -1.81 -6.56 5.77
C ARG A 146 -0.60 -6.70 6.70
N GLY A 147 -0.61 -6.03 7.85
CA GLY A 147 0.43 -6.15 8.86
C GLY A 147 1.75 -5.48 8.47
N MET A 148 1.72 -4.45 7.63
CA MET A 148 2.94 -3.70 7.30
C MET A 148 3.32 -2.74 8.42
N GLY A 149 4.63 -2.68 8.67
CA GLY A 149 5.23 -1.71 9.58
C GLY A 149 5.66 -0.42 8.87
N CYS A 150 5.65 0.69 9.59
CA CYS A 150 6.22 1.94 9.09
C CYS A 150 7.66 1.73 8.61
N VAL A 151 8.42 0.88 9.31
CA VAL A 151 9.83 0.55 9.05
C VAL A 151 10.03 -0.31 7.80
N ASP A 152 8.98 -0.89 7.23
CA ASP A 152 9.08 -1.59 5.95
C ASP A 152 9.36 -0.63 4.79
N CYS A 153 8.93 0.63 4.93
CA CYS A 153 9.13 1.67 3.94
C CYS A 153 10.07 2.78 4.39
N HIS A 154 10.16 3.04 5.72
CA HIS A 154 10.94 4.14 6.27
C HIS A 154 12.10 3.64 7.13
N ARG A 155 13.26 4.27 7.00
CA ARG A 155 14.42 4.03 7.86
C ARG A 155 14.79 5.30 8.61
N VAL A 156 14.54 5.28 9.93
CA VAL A 156 14.67 6.47 10.77
C VAL A 156 16.07 6.60 11.37
N MET A 157 16.75 5.46 11.60
CA MET A 157 18.03 5.40 12.33
C MET A 157 19.25 5.83 11.50
N GLU A 158 19.11 5.96 10.18
CA GLU A 158 20.19 6.45 9.32
C GLU A 158 19.63 7.27 8.15
N ARG A 159 20.44 8.18 7.61
CA ARG A 159 20.06 8.97 6.45
C ARG A 159 20.21 8.14 5.17
N THR A 160 19.10 7.76 4.56
CA THR A 160 19.04 6.94 3.35
C THR A 160 18.60 7.71 2.11
N SER A 161 17.86 8.79 2.31
CA SER A 161 17.39 9.67 1.24
C SER A 161 17.22 11.11 1.77
N ASP A 162 17.15 12.08 0.85
CA ASP A 162 16.96 13.49 1.21
C ASP A 162 15.54 13.80 1.69
N ARG A 163 14.61 12.99 1.28
CA ARG A 163 13.19 13.19 1.59
C ARG A 163 12.58 11.86 2.06
N TYR A 164 11.75 11.91 3.08
CA TYR A 164 10.95 10.81 3.63
C TYR A 164 11.73 9.66 4.28
N GLN A 165 13.06 9.65 4.31
CA GLN A 165 13.86 8.59 4.91
C GLN A 165 13.38 7.18 4.52
N LEU A 166 13.23 6.95 3.23
CA LEU A 166 12.78 5.66 2.69
C LEU A 166 13.86 4.59 2.88
N THR A 167 13.46 3.35 3.04
CA THR A 167 14.39 2.22 3.13
C THR A 167 15.35 2.21 1.95
N LYS A 168 16.63 1.95 2.24
CA LYS A 168 17.64 1.82 1.19
C LYS A 168 17.32 0.58 0.36
N VAL A 169 17.06 0.76 -0.89
CA VAL A 169 16.96 -0.30 -1.88
C VAL A 169 18.30 -0.37 -2.58
N GLY A 170 18.86 -1.54 -2.72
CA GLY A 170 20.17 -1.90 -3.20
C GLY A 170 21.04 -0.83 -3.86
N GLU A 171 22.34 -0.94 -3.69
CA GLU A 171 23.28 -0.01 -4.29
C GLU A 171 23.20 -0.08 -5.81
N LYS A 172 22.82 1.05 -6.42
CA LYS A 172 23.08 1.39 -7.83
C LYS A 172 22.52 0.46 -8.89
N THR A 173 21.23 0.56 -9.17
CA THR A 173 20.82 0.32 -10.54
C THR A 173 20.94 1.63 -11.32
N PRO A 174 21.68 1.69 -12.45
CA PRO A 174 21.94 2.92 -13.20
C PRO A 174 20.68 3.67 -13.63
N PHE A 175 19.56 2.97 -13.75
CA PHE A 175 18.29 3.52 -14.19
C PHE A 175 17.43 4.12 -13.07
N PHE A 176 17.71 3.82 -11.78
CA PHE A 176 16.83 4.18 -10.66
C PHE A 176 17.49 5.04 -9.58
N ASN A 177 18.71 5.51 -9.79
CA ASN A 177 19.50 6.31 -8.82
C ASN A 177 18.81 7.57 -8.28
N ARG A 178 17.65 7.94 -8.79
CA ARG A 178 16.90 9.15 -8.38
C ARG A 178 15.44 8.87 -7.99
N ARG A 179 15.05 7.61 -7.73
CA ARG A 179 13.65 7.21 -7.57
C ARG A 179 13.42 6.26 -6.41
N PRO A 180 13.73 6.70 -5.19
CA PRO A 180 13.63 5.81 -4.02
C PRO A 180 12.20 5.26 -3.83
N GLU A 181 11.15 6.01 -4.18
CA GLU A 181 9.78 5.52 -4.06
C GLU A 181 9.48 4.34 -4.99
N ILE A 182 9.91 4.41 -6.26
CA ILE A 182 9.68 3.31 -7.21
C ILE A 182 10.40 2.04 -6.75
N GLU A 183 11.59 2.18 -6.19
CA GLU A 183 12.36 1.06 -5.67
C GLU A 183 11.69 0.45 -4.43
N VAL A 184 11.28 1.28 -3.48
CA VAL A 184 10.60 0.81 -2.25
C VAL A 184 9.27 0.15 -2.58
N CYS A 185 8.41 0.80 -3.36
CA CYS A 185 7.11 0.26 -3.74
C CYS A 185 7.23 -0.99 -4.61
N GLY A 186 8.19 -0.98 -5.53
CA GLY A 186 8.45 -2.07 -6.49
C GLY A 186 8.86 -3.38 -5.86
N GLN A 187 9.38 -3.40 -4.63
CA GLN A 187 9.73 -4.64 -3.93
C GLN A 187 8.52 -5.57 -3.74
N CYS A 188 7.34 -5.00 -3.56
CA CYS A 188 6.09 -5.73 -3.38
C CYS A 188 5.16 -5.59 -4.59
N HIS A 189 5.12 -4.42 -5.23
CA HIS A 189 4.29 -4.14 -6.39
C HIS A 189 5.00 -4.50 -7.70
N LEU A 190 5.44 -5.77 -7.83
CA LEU A 190 6.26 -6.27 -8.95
C LEU A 190 5.60 -6.07 -10.31
N GLN A 191 4.28 -6.25 -10.41
CA GLN A 191 3.56 -6.02 -11.66
C GLN A 191 3.67 -4.56 -12.10
N ARG A 192 3.50 -3.61 -11.17
CA ARG A 192 3.61 -2.17 -11.47
C ARG A 192 5.04 -1.80 -11.83
N GLN A 193 6.01 -2.36 -11.11
CA GLN A 193 7.42 -2.20 -11.45
C GLN A 193 7.70 -2.69 -12.88
N ALA A 194 7.23 -3.88 -13.27
CA ALA A 194 7.38 -4.41 -14.62
C ALA A 194 6.72 -3.51 -15.70
N GLN A 195 5.56 -2.91 -15.39
CA GLN A 195 4.91 -1.97 -16.30
C GLN A 195 5.75 -0.71 -16.54
N LEU A 196 6.51 -0.24 -15.54
CA LEU A 196 7.36 0.93 -15.69
C LEU A 196 8.55 0.71 -16.65
N TYR A 197 8.94 -0.53 -16.92
CA TYR A 197 9.95 -0.86 -17.95
C TYR A 197 9.41 -0.78 -19.38
N ARG A 198 8.09 -0.70 -19.56
CA ARG A 198 7.44 -0.50 -20.85
C ARG A 198 7.32 0.99 -21.17
N SER A 199 6.52 1.38 -22.13
CA SER A 199 6.08 2.75 -22.29
C SER A 199 5.28 3.16 -21.06
N SER A 200 5.91 3.87 -20.14
CA SER A 200 5.31 4.27 -18.88
C SER A 200 4.85 5.72 -18.92
N HIS A 201 4.07 6.12 -17.93
CA HIS A 201 3.63 7.49 -17.81
C HIS A 201 4.84 8.42 -17.60
N MET A 202 5.08 9.31 -18.54
CA MET A 202 6.12 10.34 -18.41
C MET A 202 5.62 11.46 -17.48
N PRO A 203 6.43 12.01 -16.60
CA PRO A 203 7.86 11.76 -16.40
C PRO A 203 8.17 10.85 -15.18
N LEU A 204 7.52 9.67 -15.05
CA LEU A 204 7.80 8.70 -13.97
C LEU A 204 9.26 8.22 -14.04
N ARG A 205 9.72 7.85 -15.22
CA ARG A 205 11.09 7.34 -15.41
C ARG A 205 12.15 8.42 -15.16
N GLU A 206 11.81 9.66 -15.34
CA GLU A 206 12.66 10.83 -15.10
C GLU A 206 12.65 11.27 -13.62
N GLY A 207 11.82 10.62 -12.78
CA GLY A 207 11.74 10.89 -11.34
C GLY A 207 11.08 12.21 -10.97
N LYS A 208 10.42 12.89 -11.92
CA LYS A 208 9.64 14.11 -11.66
C LYS A 208 8.21 13.77 -11.21
N LEU A 209 7.69 12.62 -11.63
CA LEU A 209 6.46 12.00 -11.15
C LEU A 209 6.85 10.75 -10.36
N VAL A 210 6.17 10.47 -9.27
CA VAL A 210 6.44 9.33 -8.38
C VAL A 210 5.12 8.66 -7.97
N CYS A 211 5.18 7.48 -7.36
CA CYS A 211 3.98 6.76 -6.96
C CYS A 211 3.07 7.62 -6.08
N THR A 212 3.66 8.37 -5.15
CA THR A 212 2.91 9.27 -4.27
C THR A 212 2.43 10.55 -4.93
N SER A 213 2.70 10.79 -6.21
CA SER A 213 2.01 11.86 -6.94
C SER A 213 0.52 11.57 -7.09
N CYS A 214 0.16 10.31 -7.27
CA CYS A 214 -1.22 9.86 -7.46
C CYS A 214 -1.80 9.12 -6.24
N HIS A 215 -0.97 8.38 -5.51
CA HIS A 215 -1.38 7.53 -4.39
C HIS A 215 -0.91 8.08 -3.04
N ASN A 216 -1.66 7.79 -1.97
CA ASN A 216 -1.19 7.95 -0.60
C ASN A 216 -1.04 6.57 0.05
N PRO A 217 0.19 6.05 0.22
CA PRO A 217 0.43 4.71 0.77
C PRO A 217 -0.02 4.56 2.23
N HIS A 218 -0.25 5.66 2.93
CA HIS A 218 -0.75 5.65 4.30
C HIS A 218 -2.28 5.52 4.40
N GLY A 219 -2.96 5.43 3.25
CA GLY A 219 -4.42 5.30 3.17
C GLY A 219 -5.12 6.57 2.74
N THR A 220 -6.25 6.37 2.10
CA THR A 220 -7.26 7.38 1.75
C THR A 220 -8.63 6.72 1.81
N PRO A 221 -9.72 7.48 1.88
CA PRO A 221 -11.07 6.94 1.72
C PRO A 221 -11.38 6.49 0.27
N ASN A 222 -10.48 6.78 -0.67
CA ASN A 222 -10.69 6.59 -2.10
C ASN A 222 -10.18 5.22 -2.58
N PRO A 223 -10.76 4.66 -3.66
CA PRO A 223 -10.29 3.41 -4.24
C PRO A 223 -8.80 3.46 -4.61
N SER A 224 -8.12 2.33 -4.48
CA SER A 224 -6.68 2.20 -4.81
C SER A 224 -5.77 3.22 -4.11
N GLN A 225 -6.21 3.77 -3.00
CA GLN A 225 -5.49 4.81 -2.24
C GLN A 225 -5.15 6.05 -3.09
N LEU A 226 -6.01 6.41 -4.03
CA LEU A 226 -5.86 7.63 -4.81
C LEU A 226 -6.03 8.86 -3.94
N LYS A 227 -5.27 9.92 -4.23
CA LYS A 227 -5.37 11.19 -3.50
C LYS A 227 -6.67 11.94 -3.77
N GLN A 228 -7.20 11.80 -4.96
CA GLN A 228 -8.45 12.42 -5.38
C GLN A 228 -9.62 11.44 -5.32
N THR A 229 -10.84 11.97 -5.32
CA THR A 229 -12.08 11.21 -5.13
C THR A 229 -12.38 10.22 -6.26
N SER A 230 -11.84 10.45 -7.45
CA SER A 230 -11.98 9.56 -8.60
C SER A 230 -10.68 9.47 -9.40
N ILE A 231 -10.61 8.48 -10.29
CA ILE A 231 -9.50 8.35 -11.25
C ILE A 231 -9.41 9.61 -12.12
N ASN A 232 -10.54 10.09 -12.64
CA ASN A 232 -10.57 11.26 -13.50
C ASN A 232 -10.08 12.51 -12.77
N GLU A 233 -10.56 12.77 -11.54
CA GLU A 233 -10.08 13.88 -10.73
C GLU A 233 -8.57 13.80 -10.47
N ASN A 234 -8.06 12.58 -10.27
CA ASN A 234 -6.62 12.39 -10.09
C ASN A 234 -5.82 12.71 -11.37
N CYS A 235 -6.36 12.36 -12.54
CA CYS A 235 -5.75 12.70 -13.84
C CYS A 235 -5.83 14.20 -14.12
N TYR A 236 -6.94 14.83 -13.81
CA TYR A 236 -7.19 16.26 -14.05
C TYR A 236 -6.30 17.19 -13.20
N THR A 237 -5.62 16.69 -12.19
CA THR A 237 -4.61 17.50 -11.46
C THR A 237 -3.48 17.99 -12.38
N CYS A 238 -3.22 17.26 -13.46
CA CYS A 238 -2.19 17.60 -14.47
C CYS A 238 -2.80 17.75 -15.87
N HIS A 239 -3.83 16.98 -16.23
CA HIS A 239 -4.50 16.96 -17.53
C HIS A 239 -5.80 17.78 -17.50
N THR A 240 -5.69 19.03 -17.08
CA THR A 240 -6.84 19.94 -16.91
C THR A 240 -7.61 20.15 -18.23
N GLU A 241 -6.92 20.11 -19.36
CA GLU A 241 -7.51 20.26 -20.70
C GLU A 241 -8.48 19.12 -21.06
N ARG A 242 -8.43 18.00 -20.34
CA ARG A 242 -9.33 16.86 -20.56
C ARG A 242 -10.59 16.90 -19.71
N ARG A 243 -10.69 17.85 -18.79
CA ARG A 243 -11.84 18.01 -17.88
C ARG A 243 -13.08 18.53 -18.60
N GLY A 244 -12.90 19.36 -19.60
CA GLY A 244 -13.99 20.08 -20.24
C GLY A 244 -14.29 21.43 -19.56
N PRO A 245 -15.50 21.97 -19.66
CA PRO A 245 -16.71 21.34 -20.20
C PRO A 245 -16.67 21.14 -21.72
N PHE A 246 -17.27 20.03 -22.16
CA PHE A 246 -17.46 19.74 -23.59
C PHE A 246 -18.93 19.78 -23.93
N LEU A 247 -19.27 20.37 -25.07
CA LEU A 247 -20.64 20.34 -25.62
C LEU A 247 -21.03 18.90 -25.98
N TRP A 248 -20.06 18.14 -26.46
CA TRP A 248 -20.18 16.75 -26.86
C TRP A 248 -19.19 15.91 -26.10
N PRO A 249 -19.50 15.47 -24.87
CA PRO A 249 -18.63 14.59 -24.11
C PRO A 249 -18.67 13.17 -24.68
N HIS A 250 -17.53 12.47 -24.68
CA HIS A 250 -17.50 11.03 -24.95
C HIS A 250 -17.71 10.29 -23.62
N PRO A 251 -18.85 9.62 -23.41
CA PRO A 251 -19.20 9.06 -22.10
C PRO A 251 -18.11 8.22 -21.45
N PRO A 252 -17.46 7.23 -22.11
CA PRO A 252 -16.43 6.42 -21.48
C PRO A 252 -15.23 7.22 -21.00
N ALA A 253 -14.86 8.30 -21.69
CA ALA A 253 -13.77 9.18 -21.29
C ALA A 253 -14.16 10.06 -20.10
N PHE A 254 -15.41 10.52 -20.07
CA PHE A 254 -15.96 11.29 -18.99
C PHE A 254 -16.17 10.48 -17.72
N GLU A 255 -16.55 9.20 -17.84
CA GLU A 255 -16.76 8.30 -16.71
C GLU A 255 -15.45 7.87 -16.04
N ASN A 256 -14.49 7.38 -16.84
CA ASN A 256 -13.25 6.85 -16.30
C ASN A 256 -12.12 6.80 -17.33
N CYS A 257 -11.07 7.57 -17.14
CA CYS A 257 -9.87 7.56 -18.00
C CYS A 257 -9.25 6.15 -18.12
N ALA A 258 -9.34 5.36 -17.05
CA ALA A 258 -8.83 3.99 -17.03
C ALA A 258 -9.66 3.00 -17.85
N ASN A 259 -10.79 3.40 -18.47
CA ASN A 259 -11.45 2.56 -19.46
C ASN A 259 -10.52 2.29 -20.66
N CYS A 260 -9.78 3.30 -21.08
CA CYS A 260 -8.89 3.26 -22.23
C CYS A 260 -7.40 3.21 -21.87
N HIS A 261 -6.99 3.87 -20.80
CA HIS A 261 -5.58 4.06 -20.43
C HIS A 261 -5.14 3.20 -19.24
N GLU A 262 -3.87 2.77 -19.25
CA GLU A 262 -3.16 2.16 -18.13
C GLU A 262 -1.98 3.08 -17.75
N PRO A 263 -2.11 3.89 -16.70
CA PRO A 263 -1.15 4.95 -16.37
C PRO A 263 0.21 4.42 -15.90
N HIS A 264 0.31 3.16 -15.49
CA HIS A 264 1.57 2.58 -15.02
C HIS A 264 2.50 2.14 -16.15
N GLY A 265 1.95 1.86 -17.33
CA GLY A 265 2.73 1.49 -18.51
C GLY A 265 2.13 0.35 -19.31
N THR A 266 2.20 0.50 -20.63
CA THR A 266 1.74 -0.49 -21.61
C THR A 266 2.76 -0.66 -22.73
N VAL A 267 2.49 -1.57 -23.64
CA VAL A 267 3.24 -1.73 -24.90
C VAL A 267 2.64 -0.88 -26.03
N ASN A 268 1.51 -0.21 -25.79
CA ASN A 268 0.77 0.56 -26.77
C ASN A 268 1.05 2.06 -26.61
N ASP A 269 1.00 2.79 -27.69
CA ASP A 269 1.14 4.24 -27.69
C ASP A 269 0.09 4.92 -26.79
N ARG A 270 0.43 6.08 -26.25
CA ARG A 270 -0.46 6.89 -25.41
C ARG A 270 -1.03 6.16 -24.20
N LEU A 271 -0.32 5.12 -23.72
CA LEU A 271 -0.72 4.26 -22.60
C LEU A 271 -2.07 3.58 -22.79
N LEU A 272 -2.46 3.29 -24.03
CA LEU A 272 -3.69 2.57 -24.31
C LEU A 272 -3.60 1.12 -23.82
N LYS A 273 -4.67 0.60 -23.22
CA LYS A 273 -4.75 -0.81 -22.81
C LYS A 273 -4.71 -1.75 -24.00
N VAL A 274 -5.34 -1.34 -25.08
CA VAL A 274 -5.41 -2.04 -26.35
C VAL A 274 -5.16 -1.04 -27.47
N THR A 275 -4.52 -1.47 -28.55
CA THR A 275 -4.28 -0.60 -29.71
C THR A 275 -5.56 -0.20 -30.42
N ASP A 276 -5.59 1.02 -30.97
CA ASP A 276 -6.58 1.45 -31.93
C ASP A 276 -6.35 0.68 -33.27
N PRO A 277 -7.39 0.21 -34.00
CA PRO A 277 -8.83 0.43 -33.76
C PRO A 277 -9.50 -0.55 -32.77
N ARG A 278 -8.79 -1.61 -32.34
CA ARG A 278 -9.38 -2.67 -31.50
C ARG A 278 -9.96 -2.13 -30.18
N LEU A 279 -9.35 -1.10 -29.60
CA LEU A 279 -9.90 -0.46 -28.41
C LEU A 279 -11.30 0.10 -28.67
N CYS A 280 -11.48 0.79 -29.79
CA CYS A 280 -12.75 1.42 -30.17
C CYS A 280 -13.84 0.38 -30.47
N THR A 281 -13.47 -0.70 -31.17
CA THR A 281 -14.41 -1.75 -31.59
C THR A 281 -14.90 -2.64 -30.43
N GLN A 282 -14.34 -2.53 -29.24
CA GLN A 282 -14.90 -3.18 -28.05
C GLN A 282 -16.29 -2.66 -27.68
N CYS A 283 -16.59 -1.41 -28.01
CA CYS A 283 -17.88 -0.78 -27.78
C CYS A 283 -18.60 -0.43 -29.09
N HIS A 284 -17.86 0.00 -30.11
CA HIS A 284 -18.37 0.35 -31.40
C HIS A 284 -18.36 -0.86 -32.36
N MET A 285 -19.23 -1.86 -32.10
CA MET A 285 -19.22 -3.14 -32.82
C MET A 285 -19.77 -3.04 -34.24
N SER A 286 -20.66 -2.09 -34.50
CA SER A 286 -21.21 -1.85 -35.86
C SER A 286 -20.76 -0.49 -36.36
N VAL A 287 -19.60 -0.47 -37.00
CA VAL A 287 -19.06 0.75 -37.58
C VAL A 287 -19.53 0.85 -39.05
N GLN A 288 -20.60 1.58 -39.27
CA GLN A 288 -21.04 1.94 -40.63
C GLN A 288 -20.53 3.33 -40.96
N HIS A 289 -19.66 3.42 -41.98
CA HIS A 289 -19.24 4.70 -42.56
C HIS A 289 -20.00 4.93 -43.89
N PRO A 290 -21.14 5.57 -43.83
CA PRO A 290 -22.02 5.70 -45.02
C PRO A 290 -21.39 6.50 -46.17
N VAL A 291 -20.36 7.27 -45.86
CA VAL A 291 -19.64 8.10 -46.85
C VAL A 291 -18.38 7.44 -47.40
N ASN A 292 -18.08 6.21 -46.99
CA ASN A 292 -16.91 5.51 -47.51
C ASN A 292 -17.30 4.70 -48.75
N PRO A 293 -16.77 5.02 -49.93
CA PRO A 293 -17.10 4.30 -51.19
C PRO A 293 -16.50 2.88 -51.25
N ARG A 294 -15.67 2.50 -50.26
CA ARG A 294 -15.05 1.17 -50.21
C ARG A 294 -15.88 0.20 -49.39
N PRO A 295 -15.90 -1.10 -49.76
CA PRO A 295 -16.57 -2.11 -48.94
C PRO A 295 -16.11 -2.09 -47.50
N PRO A 296 -17.00 -2.32 -46.52
CA PRO A 296 -16.62 -2.36 -45.09
C PRO A 296 -15.59 -3.44 -44.76
N THR A 297 -15.38 -4.43 -45.62
CA THR A 297 -14.35 -5.48 -45.51
C THR A 297 -12.97 -5.07 -46.05
N SER A 298 -12.83 -3.85 -46.58
CA SER A 298 -11.54 -3.37 -47.07
C SER A 298 -10.51 -3.26 -45.97
N VAL A 299 -9.32 -3.84 -46.14
CA VAL A 299 -8.16 -3.72 -45.23
C VAL A 299 -7.77 -2.26 -44.96
N PHE A 300 -8.04 -1.36 -45.88
CA PHE A 300 -7.82 0.07 -45.72
C PHE A 300 -8.81 0.73 -44.77
N PHE A 301 -9.91 0.09 -44.46
CA PHE A 301 -10.91 0.54 -43.52
C PHE A 301 -10.57 0.04 -42.10
N PHE A 302 -10.27 -1.25 -41.96
CA PHE A 302 -10.05 -1.88 -40.67
C PHE A 302 -8.66 -1.66 -40.08
N ASN A 303 -7.63 -1.45 -40.89
CA ASN A 303 -6.25 -1.28 -40.45
C ASN A 303 -5.85 0.18 -40.19
N ARG A 304 -6.79 1.12 -40.23
CA ARG A 304 -6.52 2.52 -39.92
C ARG A 304 -7.01 2.86 -38.52
N SER A 305 -6.24 3.72 -37.84
CA SER A 305 -6.63 4.28 -36.56
C SER A 305 -7.90 5.13 -36.70
N CYS A 306 -8.91 4.86 -35.87
CA CYS A 306 -10.13 5.65 -35.80
C CYS A 306 -9.83 7.12 -35.46
N THR A 307 -8.81 7.33 -34.65
CA THR A 307 -8.38 8.65 -34.21
C THR A 307 -7.75 9.51 -35.29
N ASN A 308 -7.44 8.97 -36.47
CA ASN A 308 -7.03 9.78 -37.63
C ASN A 308 -8.13 10.72 -38.10
N CYS A 309 -9.39 10.32 -37.95
CA CYS A 309 -10.57 11.12 -38.31
C CYS A 309 -11.31 11.62 -37.06
N HIS A 310 -11.46 10.75 -36.04
CA HIS A 310 -12.13 11.05 -34.77
C HIS A 310 -11.11 11.49 -33.70
N SER A 311 -10.48 12.66 -33.93
CA SER A 311 -9.36 13.09 -33.08
C SER A 311 -9.78 13.67 -31.72
N GLN A 312 -11.06 14.02 -31.55
CA GLN A 312 -11.60 14.66 -30.35
C GLN A 312 -12.31 13.67 -29.42
N ILE A 313 -11.81 12.45 -29.31
CA ILE A 313 -12.46 11.35 -28.55
C ILE A 313 -12.63 11.59 -27.05
N HIS A 314 -11.95 12.57 -26.46
CA HIS A 314 -12.16 12.91 -25.04
C HIS A 314 -13.37 13.83 -24.82
N GLY A 315 -13.89 14.40 -25.90
CA GLY A 315 -14.96 15.36 -25.94
C GLY A 315 -14.65 16.47 -26.93
N SER A 316 -15.68 17.09 -27.49
CA SER A 316 -15.56 18.12 -28.53
C SER A 316 -16.46 19.30 -28.26
N ASN A 317 -15.96 20.48 -28.60
CA ASN A 317 -16.74 21.73 -28.72
C ASN A 317 -16.87 22.15 -30.18
N HIS A 318 -16.42 21.31 -31.13
CA HIS A 318 -16.44 21.60 -32.55
C HIS A 318 -17.86 21.37 -33.15
N PRO A 319 -18.25 22.11 -34.16
CA PRO A 319 -19.55 21.94 -34.83
C PRO A 319 -19.81 20.55 -35.44
N SER A 320 -18.77 19.72 -35.67
CA SER A 320 -18.93 18.32 -36.06
C SER A 320 -19.68 17.46 -35.04
N GLY A 321 -19.87 18.00 -33.85
CA GLY A 321 -20.70 17.40 -32.80
C GLY A 321 -20.18 16.07 -32.28
N GLN A 322 -21.12 15.13 -32.11
CA GLN A 322 -20.88 13.78 -31.59
C GLN A 322 -19.97 12.88 -32.41
N PHE A 323 -19.58 13.30 -33.59
CA PHE A 323 -18.65 12.53 -34.43
C PHE A 323 -17.19 12.74 -33.99
N PHE A 324 -16.92 13.67 -33.11
CA PHE A 324 -15.58 13.94 -32.56
C PHE A 324 -14.51 14.20 -33.65
N GLN A 325 -14.92 14.72 -34.77
CA GLN A 325 -14.05 15.11 -35.88
C GLN A 325 -13.52 16.53 -35.63
N ARG A 326 -12.44 16.87 -36.37
CA ARG A 326 -11.98 18.26 -36.43
C ARG A 326 -12.88 19.07 -37.33
#